data_05eec5c337dfcc7743bb00abc5b396fa
#
_entry.id   05eec5c337dfcc7743bb00abc5b396fa
#
_cell.length_a   1.000
_cell.length_b   1.000
_cell.length_c   1.000
_cell.angle_alpha   90.00
_cell.angle_beta   90.00
_cell.angle_gamma   90.00
#
_symmetry.space_group_name_H-M   'P 1'
#
loop_
_entity.id
_entity.type
_entity.pdbx_description
1 polymer ?
#
loop_
_entity_poly.entity_id
_entity_poly.type
_entity_poly.pdbx_seq_one_letter_code
_entity_poly.pdbx_strand_id
1 'polypeptide(L)'
;MLFRSYAPGQGNGAGSESAVPIARRKKTLKIARDIEPFEEIEIIRPPKRARYRYAVRYLFVLAVLVGVVYAVTLALGFEMYWYALVLGVPLAPVAAHYKWRSRGYFVGEDYVVTRSGFWHQTTRIVPYYRIQNVIETQTVLQKRWQLASVLIDTAGTGSLVGGDARAIDLDDEEATELRETVATRLQGSLLKRKRKAERDARDRRIASALPRFEER
;
A
#
# COMPACT_ATOMS: atom_id res chain seq x y z
N MET A 1 0.76 14.35 4.92
CA MET A 1 1.39 13.17 4.32
C MET A 1 2.38 12.66 5.35
N LEU A 2 2.10 11.51 5.97
CA LEU A 2 2.96 10.90 6.99
C LEU A 2 3.92 9.94 6.27
N PHE A 3 5.20 10.23 6.32
CA PHE A 3 6.25 9.30 5.92
C PHE A 3 6.70 8.53 7.15
N ARG A 4 6.56 7.22 7.13
CA ARG A 4 7.17 6.33 8.11
C ARG A 4 8.49 5.84 7.55
N SER A 5 9.59 6.33 8.08
CA SER A 5 10.92 5.78 7.86
C SER A 5 11.26 4.84 9.01
N TYR A 6 11.57 3.59 8.70
CA TYR A 6 12.08 2.63 9.67
C TYR A 6 13.61 2.66 9.64
N ALA A 7 14.22 3.23 10.67
CA ALA A 7 15.64 3.04 10.92
C ALA A 7 15.84 1.72 11.71
N PRO A 8 16.82 0.86 11.36
CA PRO A 8 17.16 -0.30 12.17
C PRO A 8 18.00 0.17 13.37
N GLY A 9 17.36 0.35 14.51
CA GLY A 9 18.01 0.68 15.77
C GLY A 9 17.54 -0.27 16.86
N GLN A 10 18.48 -0.93 17.52
CA GLN A 10 18.29 -1.76 18.71
C GLN A 10 17.46 -1.03 19.76
N GLY A 11 16.54 -1.75 20.38
CA GLY A 11 15.91 -1.31 21.61
C GLY A 11 14.41 -1.55 21.65
N ASN A 12 13.97 -2.21 22.68
CA ASN A 12 12.58 -2.44 23.11
C ASN A 12 11.72 -1.18 22.95
N GLY A 13 10.60 -1.33 22.27
CA GLY A 13 9.51 -0.37 22.32
C GLY A 13 9.34 0.38 21.01
N ALA A 14 8.09 0.44 20.58
CA ALA A 14 7.47 1.32 19.60
C ALA A 14 8.43 1.92 18.56
N GLY A 15 8.40 1.36 17.34
CA GLY A 15 9.19 1.87 16.22
C GLY A 15 9.15 3.40 16.16
N SER A 16 10.31 4.02 16.08
CA SER A 16 10.42 5.47 15.96
C SER A 16 9.75 5.93 14.67
N GLU A 17 8.55 6.46 14.79
CA GLU A 17 7.91 7.19 13.71
C GLU A 17 8.63 8.52 13.53
N SER A 18 9.53 8.61 12.58
CA SER A 18 10.01 9.91 12.15
C SER A 18 8.94 10.56 11.28
N ALA A 19 8.08 11.34 11.91
CA ALA A 19 7.14 12.19 11.20
C ALA A 19 7.86 13.48 10.79
N VAL A 20 7.90 13.78 9.51
CA VAL A 20 8.26 15.13 9.05
C VAL A 20 6.99 15.98 9.15
N PRO A 21 6.85 16.82 10.20
CA PRO A 21 5.66 17.63 10.35
C PRO A 21 5.64 18.68 9.24
N ILE A 22 4.58 18.70 8.46
CA ILE A 22 4.25 19.76 7.50
C ILE A 22 5.38 20.08 6.49
N ALA A 23 5.68 19.15 5.59
CA ALA A 23 6.51 19.43 4.43
C ALA A 23 5.67 19.42 3.13
N ARG A 24 5.98 20.33 2.20
CA ARG A 24 5.39 20.30 0.86
C ARG A 24 5.81 19.00 0.18
N ARG A 25 4.89 18.33 -0.53
CA ARG A 25 5.11 17.05 -1.23
C ARG A 25 6.44 16.98 -1.99
N LYS A 26 6.85 18.07 -2.66
CA LYS A 26 8.13 18.15 -3.38
C LYS A 26 9.34 18.02 -2.43
N LYS A 27 9.32 18.67 -1.26
CA LYS A 27 10.40 18.57 -0.26
C LYS A 27 10.48 17.17 0.34
N THR A 28 9.36 16.57 0.66
CA THR A 28 9.30 15.22 1.22
C THR A 28 9.80 14.17 0.24
N LEU A 29 9.45 14.29 -1.05
CA LEU A 29 9.98 13.42 -2.09
C LEU A 29 11.49 13.61 -2.31
N LYS A 30 12.01 14.84 -2.18
CA LYS A 30 13.45 15.09 -2.25
C LYS A 30 14.19 14.41 -1.11
N ILE A 31 13.73 14.58 0.13
CA ILE A 31 14.30 13.91 1.31
C ILE A 31 14.24 12.39 1.17
N ALA A 32 13.12 11.87 0.66
CA ALA A 32 12.99 10.43 0.44
C ALA A 32 13.97 9.90 -0.63
N ARG A 33 14.25 10.67 -1.68
CA ARG A 33 15.27 10.36 -2.70
C ARG A 33 16.69 10.42 -2.16
N ASP A 34 16.96 11.33 -1.23
CA ASP A 34 18.27 11.45 -0.59
C ASP A 34 18.57 10.25 0.34
N ILE A 35 17.51 9.65 0.91
CA ILE A 35 17.63 8.47 1.79
C ILE A 35 17.72 7.19 0.97
N GLU A 36 16.91 7.06 -0.07
CA GLU A 36 16.86 5.89 -0.94
C GLU A 36 16.54 6.38 -2.37
N PRO A 37 17.51 6.33 -3.30
CA PRO A 37 17.31 6.81 -4.66
C PRO A 37 16.21 5.97 -5.34
N PHE A 38 15.15 6.62 -5.79
CA PHE A 38 14.09 5.98 -6.56
C PHE A 38 13.82 6.75 -7.86
N GLU A 39 13.55 5.99 -8.89
CA GLU A 39 13.22 6.49 -10.23
C GLU A 39 11.90 7.26 -10.26
N GLU A 40 11.62 7.89 -11.39
CA GLU A 40 10.34 8.56 -11.60
C GLU A 40 9.20 7.55 -11.58
N ILE A 41 8.28 7.70 -10.60
CA ILE A 41 7.24 6.72 -10.31
C ILE A 41 6.08 6.93 -11.27
N GLU A 42 5.99 6.12 -12.30
CA GLU A 42 4.82 6.04 -13.16
C GLU A 42 3.79 5.09 -12.55
N ILE A 43 2.72 5.64 -11.99
CA ILE A 43 1.71 4.86 -11.28
C ILE A 43 0.75 4.20 -12.27
N ILE A 44 0.76 2.89 -12.32
CA ILE A 44 -0.21 2.06 -13.04
C ILE A 44 -1.53 2.09 -12.29
N ARG A 45 -2.62 2.38 -13.00
CA ARG A 45 -3.95 2.48 -12.40
C ARG A 45 -4.72 1.17 -12.57
N PRO A 46 -5.62 0.83 -11.62
CA PRO A 46 -6.52 -0.29 -11.78
C PRO A 46 -7.41 -0.16 -13.02
N PRO A 47 -7.92 -1.27 -13.57
CA PRO A 47 -8.79 -1.27 -14.74
C PRO A 47 -10.07 -0.45 -14.50
N LYS A 48 -10.63 0.12 -15.59
CA LYS A 48 -11.83 0.99 -15.50
C LYS A 48 -13.03 0.27 -14.90
N ARG A 49 -13.11 -1.06 -15.03
CA ARG A 49 -14.18 -1.89 -14.44
C ARG A 49 -14.21 -1.88 -12.91
N ALA A 50 -13.08 -1.60 -12.24
CA ALA A 50 -13.05 -1.44 -10.79
C ALA A 50 -13.95 -0.31 -10.27
N ARG A 51 -14.24 0.71 -11.10
CA ARG A 51 -15.17 1.81 -10.76
C ARG A 51 -16.60 1.30 -10.49
N TYR A 52 -17.05 0.34 -11.28
CA TYR A 52 -18.41 -0.23 -11.12
C TYR A 52 -18.56 -0.92 -9.76
N ARG A 53 -17.52 -1.61 -9.29
CA ARG A 53 -17.52 -2.23 -7.97
C ARG A 53 -17.71 -1.20 -6.86
N TYR A 54 -17.01 -0.06 -6.95
CA TYR A 54 -17.17 1.01 -5.97
C TYR A 54 -18.54 1.65 -6.05
N ALA A 55 -19.05 1.91 -7.26
CA ALA A 55 -20.37 2.47 -7.45
C ALA A 55 -21.46 1.56 -6.86
N VAL A 56 -21.42 0.27 -7.17
CA VAL A 56 -22.38 -0.72 -6.61
C VAL A 56 -22.29 -0.77 -5.09
N ARG A 57 -21.09 -0.75 -4.51
CA ARG A 57 -20.91 -0.74 -3.05
C ARG A 57 -21.52 0.52 -2.42
N TYR A 58 -21.31 1.69 -3.02
CA TYR A 58 -21.89 2.94 -2.50
C TYR A 58 -23.41 2.97 -2.66
N LEU A 59 -23.94 2.51 -3.79
CA LEU A 59 -25.37 2.39 -3.99
C LEU A 59 -26.00 1.40 -3.01
N PHE A 60 -25.35 0.28 -2.74
CA PHE A 60 -25.82 -0.69 -1.75
C PHE A 60 -25.87 -0.08 -0.35
N VAL A 61 -24.81 0.62 0.08
CA VAL A 61 -24.79 1.30 1.38
C VAL A 61 -25.88 2.36 1.46
N LEU A 62 -26.09 3.12 0.39
CA LEU A 62 -27.15 4.13 0.31
C LEU A 62 -28.52 3.48 0.39
N ALA A 63 -28.77 2.38 -0.33
CA ALA A 63 -30.02 1.66 -0.28
C ALA A 63 -30.34 1.11 1.12
N VAL A 64 -29.34 0.55 1.81
CA VAL A 64 -29.49 0.11 3.20
C VAL A 64 -29.83 1.29 4.11
N LEU A 65 -29.14 2.42 3.95
CA LEU A 65 -29.40 3.63 4.75
C LEU A 65 -30.83 4.14 4.53
N VAL A 66 -31.29 4.23 3.28
CA VAL A 66 -32.67 4.61 2.93
C VAL A 66 -33.66 3.64 3.56
N GLY A 67 -33.42 2.33 3.46
CA GLY A 67 -34.28 1.31 4.06
C GLY A 67 -34.38 1.42 5.58
N VAL A 68 -33.27 1.66 6.26
CA VAL A 68 -33.25 1.85 7.72
C VAL A 68 -34.01 3.11 8.11
N VAL A 69 -33.76 4.25 7.45
CA VAL A 69 -34.45 5.50 7.74
C VAL A 69 -35.97 5.37 7.48
N TYR A 70 -36.35 4.70 6.39
CA TYR A 70 -37.76 4.40 6.09
C TYR A 70 -38.42 3.54 7.16
N ALA A 71 -37.75 2.47 7.61
CA ALA A 71 -38.25 1.60 8.67
C ALA A 71 -38.42 2.35 10.00
N VAL A 72 -37.50 3.23 10.36
CA VAL A 72 -37.59 4.07 11.54
C VAL A 72 -38.76 5.06 11.43
N THR A 73 -39.00 5.66 10.26
CA THR A 73 -40.13 6.52 9.97
C THR A 73 -41.47 5.79 10.23
N LEU A 74 -41.60 4.56 9.76
CA LEU A 74 -42.75 3.75 9.98
C LEU A 74 -42.97 3.37 11.47
N ALA A 75 -41.87 3.03 12.16
CA ALA A 75 -41.93 2.57 13.55
C ALA A 75 -42.26 3.68 14.55
N LEU A 76 -41.74 4.89 14.31
CA LEU A 76 -41.88 6.02 15.24
C LEU A 76 -42.97 7.00 14.85
N GLY A 77 -43.58 6.87 13.67
CA GLY A 77 -44.60 7.79 13.17
C GLY A 77 -44.13 9.19 12.85
N PHE A 78 -42.80 9.40 12.79
CA PHE A 78 -42.23 10.68 12.40
C PHE A 78 -42.01 10.74 10.89
N GLU A 79 -42.45 11.81 10.23
CA GLU A 79 -42.15 12.03 8.82
C GLU A 79 -40.66 12.46 8.68
N MET A 80 -39.76 11.49 8.50
CA MET A 80 -38.40 11.75 8.13
C MET A 80 -38.27 11.87 6.60
N TYR A 81 -37.52 12.86 6.14
CA TYR A 81 -37.28 13.12 4.71
C TYR A 81 -36.35 12.08 4.09
N TRP A 82 -36.70 10.77 4.18
CA TRP A 82 -35.92 9.65 3.65
C TRP A 82 -35.64 9.78 2.14
N TYR A 83 -36.56 10.42 1.40
CA TYR A 83 -36.40 10.68 -0.03
C TYR A 83 -35.24 11.65 -0.34
N ALA A 84 -34.85 12.50 0.60
CA ALA A 84 -33.69 13.37 0.44
C ALA A 84 -32.37 12.56 0.27
N LEU A 85 -32.30 11.35 0.84
CA LEU A 85 -31.17 10.46 0.66
C LEU A 85 -31.06 9.94 -0.79
N VAL A 86 -32.16 9.87 -1.52
CA VAL A 86 -32.16 9.45 -2.94
C VAL A 86 -31.38 10.43 -3.81
N LEU A 87 -31.29 11.71 -3.41
CA LEU A 87 -30.42 12.70 -4.06
C LEU A 87 -28.92 12.30 -3.98
N GLY A 88 -28.55 11.40 -3.08
CA GLY A 88 -27.23 10.82 -3.01
C GLY A 88 -26.88 9.82 -4.14
N VAL A 89 -27.86 9.31 -4.86
CA VAL A 89 -27.67 8.32 -5.94
C VAL A 89 -26.69 8.81 -7.01
N PRO A 90 -26.80 10.02 -7.58
CA PRO A 90 -25.85 10.51 -8.58
C PRO A 90 -24.44 10.79 -8.02
N LEU A 91 -24.29 10.94 -6.70
CA LEU A 91 -23.00 11.16 -6.07
C LEU A 91 -22.18 9.85 -5.97
N ALA A 92 -22.84 8.68 -5.97
CA ALA A 92 -22.18 7.38 -5.86
C ALA A 92 -21.18 7.11 -7.00
N PRO A 93 -21.53 7.28 -8.30
CA PRO A 93 -20.58 7.08 -9.39
C PRO A 93 -19.47 8.14 -9.38
N VAL A 94 -19.75 9.35 -8.97
CA VAL A 94 -18.74 10.42 -8.83
C VAL A 94 -17.72 10.04 -7.77
N ALA A 95 -18.17 9.64 -6.58
CA ALA A 95 -17.30 9.18 -5.50
C ALA A 95 -16.49 7.92 -5.91
N ALA A 96 -17.12 6.99 -6.64
CA ALA A 96 -16.46 5.81 -7.18
C ALA A 96 -15.35 6.17 -8.16
N HIS A 97 -15.56 7.17 -9.03
CA HIS A 97 -14.56 7.65 -9.96
C HIS A 97 -13.35 8.28 -9.24
N TYR A 98 -13.57 9.13 -8.26
CA TYR A 98 -12.48 9.73 -7.48
C TYR A 98 -11.70 8.68 -6.70
N LYS A 99 -12.37 7.71 -6.11
CA LYS A 99 -11.74 6.60 -5.40
C LYS A 99 -10.87 5.74 -6.32
N TRP A 100 -11.35 5.44 -7.52
CA TRP A 100 -10.58 4.72 -8.53
C TRP A 100 -9.33 5.52 -8.94
N ARG A 101 -9.48 6.82 -9.20
CA ARG A 101 -8.38 7.70 -9.63
C ARG A 101 -7.27 7.84 -8.58
N SER A 102 -7.60 7.68 -7.30
CA SER A 102 -6.66 7.81 -6.19
C SER A 102 -5.83 6.56 -5.93
N ARG A 103 -6.08 5.46 -6.65
CA ARG A 103 -5.42 4.17 -6.47
C ARG A 103 -4.45 3.87 -7.61
N GLY A 104 -3.43 3.09 -7.29
CA GLY A 104 -2.48 2.59 -8.25
C GLY A 104 -1.28 1.94 -7.58
N TYR A 105 -0.43 1.36 -8.40
CA TYR A 105 0.81 0.73 -7.98
C TYR A 105 1.92 1.00 -9.00
N PHE A 106 3.14 0.73 -8.61
CA PHE A 106 4.31 0.77 -9.47
C PHE A 106 5.32 -0.26 -8.99
N VAL A 107 5.97 -0.94 -9.93
CA VAL A 107 6.97 -1.98 -9.69
C VAL A 107 8.31 -1.47 -10.19
N GLY A 108 9.14 -1.01 -9.27
CA GLY A 108 10.53 -0.60 -9.56
C GLY A 108 11.51 -1.77 -9.50
N GLU A 109 12.78 -1.53 -9.77
CA GLU A 109 13.82 -2.56 -9.71
C GLU A 109 14.06 -3.10 -8.31
N ASP A 110 14.17 -2.22 -7.30
CA ASP A 110 14.49 -2.56 -5.91
C ASP A 110 13.34 -2.33 -4.92
N TYR A 111 12.21 -1.79 -5.38
CA TYR A 111 11.07 -1.45 -4.54
C TYR A 111 9.74 -1.56 -5.28
N VAL A 112 8.67 -1.72 -4.53
CA VAL A 112 7.30 -1.61 -5.00
C VAL A 112 6.62 -0.41 -4.35
N VAL A 113 5.82 0.31 -5.11
CA VAL A 113 5.06 1.46 -4.64
C VAL A 113 3.58 1.15 -4.72
N THR A 114 2.87 1.39 -3.65
CA THR A 114 1.41 1.32 -3.65
C THR A 114 0.83 2.67 -3.26
N ARG A 115 -0.24 3.06 -3.96
CA ARG A 115 -0.98 4.28 -3.69
C ARG A 115 -2.42 3.95 -3.40
N SER A 116 -2.89 4.44 -2.26
CA SER A 116 -4.27 4.24 -1.81
C SER A 116 -4.78 5.48 -1.07
N GLY A 117 -6.11 5.54 -0.85
CA GLY A 117 -6.76 6.60 -0.12
C GLY A 117 -7.68 7.46 -0.98
N PHE A 118 -8.76 7.98 -0.38
CA PHE A 118 -9.74 8.85 -1.03
C PHE A 118 -9.53 10.31 -0.61
N TRP A 119 -9.62 10.60 0.68
CA TRP A 119 -9.37 11.93 1.26
C TRP A 119 -7.88 12.15 1.55
N HIS A 120 -7.23 11.15 2.14
CA HIS A 120 -5.80 11.16 2.44
C HIS A 120 -5.10 10.15 1.53
N GLN A 121 -4.41 10.67 0.51
CA GLN A 121 -3.62 9.83 -0.35
C GLN A 121 -2.36 9.37 0.38
N THR A 122 -2.25 8.08 0.59
CA THR A 122 -1.09 7.43 1.16
C THR A 122 -0.32 6.73 0.05
N THR A 123 0.92 7.13 -0.14
CA THR A 123 1.87 6.45 -1.03
C THR A 123 2.85 5.69 -0.15
N ARG A 124 2.99 4.40 -0.37
CA ARG A 124 3.93 3.53 0.35
C ARG A 124 4.95 3.01 -0.61
N ILE A 125 6.22 3.19 -0.25
CA ILE A 125 7.36 2.68 -0.97
C ILE A 125 7.92 1.55 -0.11
N VAL A 126 7.94 0.34 -0.67
CA VAL A 126 8.35 -0.87 0.04
C VAL A 126 9.52 -1.50 -0.70
N PRO A 127 10.73 -1.46 -0.15
CA PRO A 127 11.87 -2.17 -0.71
C PRO A 127 11.64 -3.69 -0.63
N TYR A 128 12.04 -4.45 -1.66
CA TYR A 128 11.80 -5.89 -1.71
C TYR A 128 12.40 -6.65 -0.52
N TYR A 129 13.54 -6.22 -0.01
CA TYR A 129 14.20 -6.88 1.13
C TYR A 129 13.41 -6.81 2.45
N ARG A 130 12.38 -5.94 2.55
CA ARG A 130 11.49 -5.82 3.71
C ARG A 130 10.21 -6.62 3.58
N ILE A 131 9.92 -7.11 2.40
CA ILE A 131 8.72 -7.90 2.14
C ILE A 131 8.91 -9.29 2.78
N GLN A 132 7.92 -9.73 3.53
CA GLN A 132 7.87 -11.06 4.12
C GLN A 132 7.00 -12.00 3.31
N ASN A 133 5.84 -11.48 2.88
CA ASN A 133 4.88 -12.28 2.15
C ASN A 133 4.14 -11.43 1.12
N VAL A 134 3.71 -12.08 0.04
CA VAL A 134 2.89 -11.46 -1.02
C VAL A 134 1.67 -12.35 -1.20
N ILE A 135 0.52 -11.82 -0.81
CA ILE A 135 -0.73 -12.58 -0.77
C ILE A 135 -1.69 -11.97 -1.78
N GLU A 136 -2.16 -12.78 -2.70
CA GLU A 136 -3.27 -12.42 -3.57
C GLU A 136 -4.58 -12.71 -2.85
N THR A 137 -5.49 -11.77 -2.88
CA THR A 137 -6.81 -11.87 -2.25
C THR A 137 -7.89 -11.46 -3.23
N GLN A 138 -8.96 -12.24 -3.23
CA GLN A 138 -10.09 -12.00 -4.10
C GLN A 138 -11.41 -12.15 -3.32
N THR A 139 -12.22 -11.11 -3.29
CA THR A 139 -13.57 -11.17 -2.71
C THR A 139 -14.57 -11.67 -3.74
N VAL A 140 -15.73 -12.14 -3.27
CA VAL A 140 -16.81 -12.63 -4.16
C VAL A 140 -17.19 -11.60 -5.24
N LEU A 141 -17.29 -10.33 -4.86
CA LEU A 141 -17.57 -9.25 -5.81
C LEU A 141 -16.40 -9.00 -6.77
N GLN A 142 -15.15 -9.12 -6.31
CA GLN A 142 -13.99 -9.00 -7.19
C GLN A 142 -13.98 -10.13 -8.21
N LYS A 143 -14.24 -11.35 -7.79
CA LYS A 143 -14.32 -12.52 -8.68
C LYS A 143 -15.34 -12.31 -9.81
N ARG A 144 -16.51 -11.74 -9.50
CA ARG A 144 -17.53 -11.44 -10.52
C ARG A 144 -17.05 -10.45 -11.58
N TRP A 145 -16.17 -9.53 -11.23
CA TRP A 145 -15.60 -8.53 -12.15
C TRP A 145 -14.19 -8.86 -12.60
N GLN A 146 -13.70 -10.08 -12.35
CA GLN A 146 -12.35 -10.52 -12.68
C GLN A 146 -11.30 -9.53 -12.13
N LEU A 147 -11.44 -9.18 -10.87
CA LEU A 147 -10.54 -8.31 -10.14
C LEU A 147 -9.92 -9.07 -8.98
N ALA A 148 -8.67 -8.76 -8.66
CA ALA A 148 -7.97 -9.26 -7.49
C ALA A 148 -7.20 -8.14 -6.80
N SER A 149 -6.71 -8.39 -5.60
CA SER A 149 -5.88 -7.45 -4.85
C SER A 149 -4.64 -8.15 -4.34
N VAL A 150 -3.50 -7.50 -4.43
CA VAL A 150 -2.24 -8.01 -3.91
C VAL A 150 -1.90 -7.27 -2.62
N LEU A 151 -1.77 -8.05 -1.55
CA LEU A 151 -1.33 -7.62 -0.24
C LEU A 151 0.15 -7.89 -0.10
N ILE A 152 0.92 -6.87 0.26
CA ILE A 152 2.36 -6.95 0.46
C ILE A 152 2.62 -6.77 1.95
N ASP A 153 2.90 -7.88 2.62
CA ASP A 153 3.21 -7.90 4.03
C ASP A 153 4.69 -7.60 4.27
N THR A 154 4.98 -6.74 5.24
CA THR A 154 6.33 -6.29 5.53
C THR A 154 6.71 -6.51 6.99
N ALA A 155 7.97 -6.85 7.22
CA ALA A 155 8.52 -7.01 8.57
C ALA A 155 8.30 -5.73 9.42
N GLY A 156 7.61 -5.86 10.55
CA GLY A 156 7.41 -4.77 11.50
C GLY A 156 6.09 -4.03 11.39
N THR A 157 5.22 -4.37 10.44
CA THR A 157 3.86 -3.83 10.37
C THR A 157 2.82 -4.72 11.05
N GLY A 158 3.21 -5.47 12.06
CA GLY A 158 2.26 -6.12 12.98
C GLY A 158 1.47 -5.06 13.70
N SER A 159 0.53 -4.40 13.05
CA SER A 159 -0.13 -3.30 13.71
C SER A 159 -1.58 -3.14 13.31
N LEU A 160 -2.35 -2.96 14.32
CA LEU A 160 -3.70 -2.42 14.32
C LEU A 160 -3.82 -1.02 13.68
N VAL A 161 -2.71 -0.32 13.38
CA VAL A 161 -2.72 1.09 12.94
C VAL A 161 -1.94 1.37 11.66
N GLY A 162 -1.00 0.51 11.23
CA GLY A 162 -0.22 0.72 10.01
C GLY A 162 -0.56 -0.30 8.93
N GLY A 163 -1.66 -0.14 8.22
CA GLY A 163 -2.11 -1.09 7.21
C GLY A 163 -1.04 -1.45 6.18
N ASP A 164 -1.02 -2.69 5.75
CA ASP A 164 -0.12 -3.27 4.77
C ASP A 164 -0.13 -2.51 3.44
N ALA A 165 0.95 -2.60 2.68
CA ALA A 165 0.98 -2.09 1.32
C ALA A 165 0.05 -2.95 0.45
N ARG A 166 -0.94 -2.32 -0.17
CA ARG A 166 -1.96 -3.05 -0.96
C ARG A 166 -2.09 -2.44 -2.34
N ALA A 167 -1.94 -3.27 -3.36
CA ALA A 167 -2.38 -2.99 -4.71
C ALA A 167 -3.80 -3.55 -4.86
N ILE A 168 -4.80 -2.67 -4.96
CA ILE A 168 -6.22 -3.05 -4.81
C ILE A 168 -6.95 -2.94 -6.14
N ASP A 169 -7.75 -3.96 -6.45
CA ASP A 169 -8.64 -4.01 -7.62
C ASP A 169 -7.91 -3.99 -8.97
N LEU A 170 -6.83 -4.72 -9.05
CA LEU A 170 -6.14 -5.03 -10.29
C LEU A 170 -6.97 -6.00 -11.13
N ASP A 171 -6.63 -6.12 -12.40
CA ASP A 171 -7.06 -7.25 -13.21
C ASP A 171 -6.56 -8.56 -12.59
N ASP A 172 -7.28 -9.65 -12.71
CA ASP A 172 -6.92 -10.95 -12.14
C ASP A 172 -5.57 -11.43 -12.67
N GLU A 173 -5.34 -11.28 -13.97
CA GLU A 173 -4.08 -11.60 -14.62
C GLU A 173 -2.94 -10.67 -14.15
N GLU A 174 -3.19 -9.34 -14.10
CA GLU A 174 -2.23 -8.36 -13.60
C GLU A 174 -1.87 -8.59 -12.12
N ALA A 175 -2.80 -9.03 -11.31
CA ALA A 175 -2.57 -9.33 -9.90
C ALA A 175 -1.66 -10.56 -9.73
N THR A 176 -1.89 -11.60 -10.53
CA THR A 176 -1.04 -12.80 -10.55
C THR A 176 0.36 -12.45 -11.04
N GLU A 177 0.49 -11.71 -12.14
CA GLU A 177 1.79 -11.26 -12.67
C GLU A 177 2.54 -10.39 -11.66
N LEU A 178 1.84 -9.45 -11.01
CA LEU A 178 2.41 -8.60 -9.97
C LEU A 178 2.94 -9.45 -8.81
N ARG A 179 2.15 -10.41 -8.32
CA ARG A 179 2.55 -11.32 -7.25
C ARG A 179 3.81 -12.10 -7.61
N GLU A 180 3.87 -12.68 -8.81
CA GLU A 180 5.01 -13.44 -9.28
C GLU A 180 6.25 -12.56 -9.47
N THR A 181 6.09 -11.39 -10.05
CA THR A 181 7.17 -10.42 -10.24
C THR A 181 7.75 -9.97 -8.90
N VAL A 182 6.90 -9.61 -7.95
CA VAL A 182 7.34 -9.19 -6.60
C VAL A 182 8.02 -10.36 -5.88
N ALA A 183 7.48 -11.57 -5.96
CA ALA A 183 8.07 -12.76 -5.35
C ALA A 183 9.46 -13.08 -5.93
N THR A 184 9.62 -13.01 -7.25
CA THR A 184 10.89 -13.23 -7.93
C THR A 184 11.94 -12.19 -7.55
N ARG A 185 11.55 -10.90 -7.52
CA ARG A 185 12.45 -9.81 -7.12
C ARG A 185 12.82 -9.87 -5.64
N LEU A 186 11.89 -10.30 -4.80
CA LEU A 186 12.16 -10.58 -3.38
C LEU A 186 13.26 -11.63 -3.24
N GLN A 187 13.13 -12.78 -3.89
CA GLN A 187 14.14 -13.83 -3.86
C GLN A 187 15.50 -13.33 -4.37
N GLY A 188 15.52 -12.58 -5.47
CA GLY A 188 16.72 -11.96 -6.00
C GLY A 188 17.38 -10.99 -5.02
N SER A 189 16.61 -10.17 -4.31
CA SER A 189 17.09 -9.21 -3.31
C SER A 189 17.70 -9.91 -2.09
N LEU A 190 17.08 -10.98 -1.63
CA LEU A 190 17.58 -11.80 -0.52
C LEU A 190 18.91 -12.47 -0.87
N LEU A 191 19.03 -13.03 -2.08
CA LEU A 191 20.27 -13.62 -2.57
C LEU A 191 21.40 -12.60 -2.70
N LYS A 192 21.11 -11.41 -3.23
CA LYS A 192 22.08 -10.29 -3.29
C LYS A 192 22.59 -9.92 -1.89
N ARG A 193 21.70 -9.81 -0.91
CA ARG A 193 22.07 -9.52 0.49
C ARG A 193 22.92 -10.63 1.13
N LYS A 194 22.53 -11.87 0.93
CA LYS A 194 23.28 -13.02 1.43
C LYS A 194 24.71 -13.02 0.88
N ARG A 195 24.86 -12.86 -0.43
CA ARG A 195 26.19 -12.77 -1.08
C ARG A 195 27.00 -11.60 -0.57
N LYS A 196 26.37 -10.44 -0.36
CA LYS A 196 27.06 -9.27 0.22
C LYS A 196 27.54 -9.55 1.64
N ALA A 197 26.70 -10.11 2.49
CA ALA A 197 27.05 -10.47 3.87
C ALA A 197 28.19 -11.49 3.92
N GLU A 198 28.19 -12.48 3.02
CA GLU A 198 29.28 -13.46 2.92
C GLU A 198 30.60 -12.83 2.47
N ARG A 199 30.59 -11.88 1.52
CA ARG A 199 31.75 -11.11 1.10
C ARG A 199 32.28 -10.27 2.26
N ASP A 200 31.42 -9.48 2.91
CA ASP A 200 31.81 -8.63 4.03
C ASP A 200 32.38 -9.47 5.20
N ALA A 201 31.84 -10.63 5.47
CA ALA A 201 32.36 -11.56 6.47
C ALA A 201 33.74 -12.13 6.08
N ARG A 202 33.94 -12.44 4.80
CA ARG A 202 35.22 -12.89 4.28
C ARG A 202 36.28 -11.81 4.38
N ASP A 203 35.92 -10.58 3.96
CA ASP A 203 36.86 -9.44 3.99
C ASP A 203 37.27 -9.10 5.42
N ARG A 204 36.33 -9.16 6.37
CA ARG A 204 36.65 -9.01 7.82
C ARG A 204 37.59 -10.10 8.32
N ARG A 205 37.44 -11.35 7.91
CA ARG A 205 38.32 -12.45 8.28
C ARG A 205 39.73 -12.22 7.72
N ILE A 206 39.85 -11.80 6.46
CA ILE A 206 41.12 -11.49 5.83
C ILE A 206 41.78 -10.31 6.56
N ALA A 207 41.04 -9.22 6.82
CA ALA A 207 41.55 -8.06 7.52
C ALA A 207 42.02 -8.39 8.95
N SER A 208 41.34 -9.31 9.65
CA SER A 208 41.76 -9.77 10.97
C SER A 208 42.95 -10.73 10.96
N ALA A 209 43.21 -11.39 9.84
CA ALA A 209 44.35 -12.32 9.67
C ALA A 209 45.63 -11.61 9.22
N LEU A 210 45.57 -10.39 8.72
CA LEU A 210 46.73 -9.58 8.37
C LEU A 210 47.43 -9.08 9.65
N PRO A 211 48.73 -9.36 9.83
CA PRO A 211 49.47 -8.84 10.98
C PRO A 211 49.51 -7.29 10.93
N ARG A 212 49.17 -6.66 12.03
CA ARG A 212 49.37 -5.22 12.18
C ARG A 212 50.87 -4.96 12.16
N PHE A 213 51.38 -4.47 11.04
CA PHE A 213 52.70 -3.86 11.03
C PHE A 213 52.58 -2.57 11.85
N GLU A 214 52.92 -2.65 13.12
CA GLU A 214 53.16 -1.44 13.94
C GLU A 214 54.34 -0.71 13.30
N GLU A 215 54.09 0.48 12.79
CA GLU A 215 55.14 1.44 12.47
C GLU A 215 55.87 1.77 13.76
N ARG A 216 57.12 1.29 13.85
CA ARG A 216 58.10 1.78 14.81
C ARG A 216 58.82 2.99 14.25
#